data_a616e257ded133ce7104686773d19746
#
_entry.id   a616e257ded133ce7104686773d19746
#
_cell.length_a   1.000
_cell.length_b   1.000
_cell.length_c   1.000
_cell.angle_alpha   90.00
_cell.angle_beta   90.00
_cell.angle_gamma   90.00
#
_symmetry.space_group_name_H-M   'P 1'
#
loop_
_entity.id
_entity.type
_entity.pdbx_description
1 polymer ?
#
loop_
_entity_poly.entity_id
_entity_poly.type
_entity_poly.pdbx_seq_one_letter_code
_entity_poly.pdbx_strand_id
1 'polypeptide(L)'
;MDNSKKILFAITTFNQSNITRLCLDSLKSITDDYDVIIVDDASTDDTVSVCNEYKVHCITKEKGCGLTDSWNKAYQYFKTYGYGYLIIANNDILVPDKALTEMVNVLDKWPCSLVVPMSTSKGAGHNPVQVIDDWYGTNEYDNPDNYETVQKHLFDVITKETESNNLYKFDPIRMKYFNGFFFMMNRDICQYEREDRNLFDPKFINVKNEDEFNWANLIPNNDFPMLCKT
;
A
#
# COMPACT_ATOMS: atom_id res chain seq x y z
N MET A 1 16.78 17.08 7.85
CA MET A 1 15.40 17.56 7.61
C MET A 1 14.51 16.85 8.60
N ASP A 2 13.52 17.54 9.14
CA ASP A 2 12.55 16.90 10.04
C ASP A 2 11.46 16.21 9.19
N ASN A 3 11.47 14.89 9.16
CA ASN A 3 10.50 14.08 8.41
C ASN A 3 9.33 13.59 9.28
N SER A 4 9.20 14.10 10.52
CA SER A 4 8.24 13.57 11.50
C SER A 4 6.76 13.72 11.10
N LYS A 5 6.46 14.53 10.10
CA LYS A 5 5.11 14.69 9.52
C LYS A 5 5.03 14.22 8.06
N LYS A 6 6.14 13.83 7.48
CA LYS A 6 6.22 13.44 6.07
C LYS A 6 5.84 11.98 5.89
N ILE A 7 5.23 11.68 4.75
CA ILE A 7 4.85 10.32 4.36
C ILE A 7 5.99 9.68 3.57
N LEU A 8 6.38 8.45 3.94
CA LEU A 8 7.16 7.58 3.09
C LEU A 8 6.21 6.65 2.34
N PHE A 9 6.19 6.74 1.02
CA PHE A 9 5.43 5.83 0.15
C PHE A 9 6.37 4.76 -0.39
N ALA A 10 6.29 3.54 0.16
CA ALA A 10 7.10 2.41 -0.24
C ALA A 10 6.32 1.46 -1.15
N ILE A 11 6.74 1.34 -2.40
CA ILE A 11 6.17 0.41 -3.37
C ILE A 11 7.02 -0.85 -3.38
N THR A 12 6.40 -2.01 -3.18
CA THR A 12 7.06 -3.30 -3.29
C THR A 12 6.80 -3.89 -4.67
N THR A 13 7.84 -4.37 -5.33
CA THR A 13 7.73 -4.88 -6.70
C THR A 13 8.61 -6.11 -6.92
N PHE A 14 8.17 -6.95 -7.83
CA PHE A 14 8.94 -8.03 -8.43
C PHE A 14 8.56 -8.17 -9.90
N ASN A 15 9.45 -7.74 -10.80
CA ASN A 15 9.17 -7.62 -12.23
C ASN A 15 7.96 -6.67 -12.50
N GLN A 16 7.34 -6.79 -13.67
CA GLN A 16 6.19 -5.97 -14.08
C GLN A 16 6.50 -4.47 -14.14
N SER A 17 7.62 -4.13 -14.78
CA SER A 17 8.09 -2.74 -14.94
C SER A 17 7.05 -1.79 -15.51
N ASN A 18 6.22 -2.26 -16.46
CA ASN A 18 5.14 -1.46 -17.04
C ASN A 18 4.06 -1.11 -15.99
N ILE A 19 3.69 -2.06 -15.14
CA ILE A 19 2.70 -1.84 -14.06
C ILE A 19 3.28 -0.88 -13.02
N THR A 20 4.56 -1.06 -12.66
CA THR A 20 5.26 -0.14 -11.77
C THR A 20 5.27 1.29 -12.33
N ARG A 21 5.44 1.44 -13.64
CA ARG A 21 5.36 2.74 -14.33
C ARG A 21 3.98 3.38 -14.15
N LEU A 22 2.91 2.63 -14.37
CA LEU A 22 1.55 3.12 -14.24
C LEU A 22 1.21 3.52 -12.79
N CYS A 23 1.67 2.74 -11.82
CA CYS A 23 1.54 3.10 -10.41
C CYS A 23 2.22 4.44 -10.12
N LEU A 24 3.47 4.62 -10.55
CA LEU A 24 4.23 5.87 -10.37
C LEU A 24 3.57 7.05 -11.09
N ASP A 25 2.96 6.83 -12.26
CA ASP A 25 2.21 7.89 -12.97
C ASP A 25 1.00 8.34 -12.16
N SER A 26 0.28 7.42 -11.51
CA SER A 26 -0.87 7.78 -10.68
C SER A 26 -0.48 8.67 -9.49
N LEU A 27 0.73 8.51 -8.96
CA LEU A 27 1.21 9.31 -7.85
C LEU A 27 1.52 10.76 -8.22
N LYS A 28 1.77 11.07 -9.51
CA LYS A 28 2.10 12.44 -9.96
C LYS A 28 0.98 13.46 -9.70
N SER A 29 -0.26 13.01 -9.57
CA SER A 29 -1.41 13.88 -9.29
C SER A 29 -1.57 14.20 -7.80
N ILE A 30 -0.87 13.50 -6.92
CA ILE A 30 -0.99 13.65 -5.47
C ILE A 30 -0.20 14.88 -5.04
N THR A 31 -0.85 15.76 -4.27
CA THR A 31 -0.29 17.03 -3.81
C THR A 31 0.26 17.01 -2.37
N ASP A 32 0.10 15.89 -1.67
CA ASP A 32 0.63 15.71 -0.31
C ASP A 32 2.17 15.76 -0.28
N ASP A 33 2.74 16.01 0.90
CA ASP A 33 4.20 15.96 1.10
C ASP A 33 4.64 14.51 1.39
N TYR A 34 5.14 13.84 0.38
CA TYR A 34 5.61 12.46 0.47
C TYR A 34 6.90 12.23 -0.31
N ASP A 35 7.66 11.23 0.11
CA ASP A 35 8.76 10.67 -0.65
C ASP A 35 8.40 9.26 -1.12
N VAL A 36 8.82 8.88 -2.32
CA VAL A 36 8.61 7.55 -2.86
C VAL A 36 9.91 6.75 -2.82
N ILE A 37 9.81 5.50 -2.39
CA ILE A 37 10.85 4.50 -2.61
C ILE A 37 10.25 3.26 -3.26
N ILE A 38 11.07 2.53 -3.99
CA ILE A 38 10.74 1.20 -4.50
C ILE A 38 11.61 0.18 -3.78
N VAL A 39 10.99 -0.88 -3.26
CA VAL A 39 11.69 -2.06 -2.74
C VAL A 39 11.53 -3.17 -3.76
N ASP A 40 12.57 -3.39 -4.53
CA ASP A 40 12.63 -4.35 -5.63
C ASP A 40 13.12 -5.72 -5.16
N ASP A 41 12.28 -6.75 -5.30
CA ASP A 41 12.58 -8.13 -4.89
C ASP A 41 13.43 -8.90 -5.90
N ALA A 42 14.52 -8.27 -6.37
CA ALA A 42 15.47 -8.82 -7.37
C ALA A 42 14.79 -9.05 -8.74
N SER A 43 14.15 -8.03 -9.28
CA SER A 43 13.59 -8.05 -10.63
C SER A 43 14.65 -8.28 -11.70
N THR A 44 14.26 -8.95 -12.77
CA THR A 44 15.10 -9.24 -13.94
C THR A 44 14.67 -8.50 -15.20
N ASP A 45 13.59 -7.72 -15.11
CA ASP A 45 13.06 -6.88 -16.18
C ASP A 45 13.56 -5.42 -16.05
N ASP A 46 12.92 -4.49 -16.73
CA ASP A 46 13.28 -3.07 -16.76
C ASP A 46 12.88 -2.28 -15.49
N THR A 47 12.48 -2.94 -14.40
CA THR A 47 12.01 -2.28 -13.17
C THR A 47 13.02 -1.25 -12.64
N VAL A 48 14.31 -1.60 -12.56
CA VAL A 48 15.36 -0.67 -12.11
C VAL A 48 15.51 0.52 -13.06
N SER A 49 15.35 0.28 -14.36
CA SER A 49 15.39 1.36 -15.37
C SER A 49 14.22 2.33 -15.18
N VAL A 50 13.02 1.83 -14.86
CA VAL A 50 11.85 2.66 -14.52
C VAL A 50 12.14 3.50 -13.28
N CYS A 51 12.72 2.94 -12.22
CA CYS A 51 13.09 3.71 -11.02
C CYS A 51 14.01 4.89 -11.37
N ASN A 52 15.01 4.67 -12.22
CA ASN A 52 15.94 5.71 -12.66
C ASN A 52 15.23 6.80 -13.49
N GLU A 53 14.34 6.43 -14.40
CA GLU A 53 13.55 7.35 -15.20
C GLU A 53 12.70 8.29 -14.33
N TYR A 54 12.04 7.74 -13.32
CA TYR A 54 11.20 8.50 -12.39
C TYR A 54 12.00 9.18 -11.27
N LYS A 55 13.31 8.94 -11.21
CA LYS A 55 14.21 9.46 -10.15
C LYS A 55 13.76 9.03 -8.75
N VAL A 56 13.22 7.84 -8.64
CA VAL A 56 12.78 7.24 -7.38
C VAL A 56 13.90 6.39 -6.81
N HIS A 57 14.12 6.50 -5.50
CA HIS A 57 15.10 5.65 -4.82
C HIS A 57 14.66 4.19 -4.85
N CYS A 58 15.51 3.32 -5.41
CA CYS A 58 15.27 1.88 -5.52
C CYS A 58 16.19 1.10 -4.59
N ILE A 59 15.60 0.31 -3.71
CA ILE A 59 16.28 -0.66 -2.86
C ILE A 59 16.17 -2.01 -3.56
N THR A 60 17.15 -2.36 -4.39
CA THR A 60 17.20 -3.65 -5.09
C THR A 60 17.83 -4.69 -4.21
N LYS A 61 17.17 -5.84 -4.06
CA LYS A 61 17.70 -6.98 -3.30
C LYS A 61 18.62 -7.83 -4.19
N GLU A 62 19.63 -8.46 -3.59
CA GLU A 62 20.55 -9.35 -4.31
C GLU A 62 19.85 -10.62 -4.81
N LYS A 63 18.81 -11.06 -4.09
CA LYS A 63 17.97 -12.20 -4.44
C LYS A 63 16.56 -11.98 -3.96
N GLY A 64 15.59 -12.61 -4.62
CA GLY A 64 14.18 -12.61 -4.18
C GLY A 64 14.05 -13.27 -2.80
N CYS A 65 13.51 -12.52 -1.86
CA CYS A 65 13.22 -12.95 -0.49
C CYS A 65 11.74 -12.84 -0.15
N GLY A 66 10.92 -12.41 -1.12
CA GLY A 66 9.48 -12.30 -0.98
C GLY A 66 9.00 -11.00 -0.33
N LEU A 67 7.69 -10.88 -0.26
CA LEU A 67 6.97 -9.66 0.08
C LEU A 67 7.25 -9.20 1.52
N THR A 68 7.25 -10.12 2.47
CA THR A 68 7.47 -9.81 3.90
C THR A 68 8.86 -9.18 4.14
N ASP A 69 9.89 -9.66 3.46
CA ASP A 69 11.23 -9.07 3.54
C ASP A 69 11.25 -7.65 2.92
N SER A 70 10.53 -7.46 1.80
CA SER A 70 10.40 -6.13 1.19
C SER A 70 9.69 -5.15 2.12
N TRP A 71 8.63 -5.57 2.81
CA TRP A 71 7.93 -4.76 3.81
C TRP A 71 8.81 -4.40 5.01
N ASN A 72 9.61 -5.35 5.50
CA ASN A 72 10.57 -5.08 6.57
C ASN A 72 11.65 -4.10 6.13
N LYS A 73 12.13 -4.15 4.89
CA LYS A 73 13.07 -3.16 4.35
C LYS A 73 12.45 -1.76 4.28
N ALA A 74 11.20 -1.65 3.82
CA ALA A 74 10.46 -0.39 3.83
C ALA A 74 10.31 0.15 5.26
N TYR A 75 9.95 -0.70 6.20
CA TYR A 75 9.83 -0.35 7.62
C TYR A 75 11.16 0.12 8.23
N GLN A 76 12.28 -0.55 7.94
CA GLN A 76 13.60 -0.14 8.41
C GLN A 76 14.01 1.23 7.82
N TYR A 77 13.70 1.47 6.55
CA TYR A 77 13.93 2.75 5.90
C TYR A 77 13.12 3.87 6.58
N PHE A 78 11.83 3.65 6.78
CA PHE A 78 10.94 4.56 7.52
C PHE A 78 11.50 4.96 8.88
N LYS A 79 11.96 3.99 9.67
CA LYS A 79 12.54 4.25 10.99
C LYS A 79 13.85 5.05 10.90
N THR A 80 14.74 4.62 10.01
CA THR A 80 16.08 5.19 9.87
C THR A 80 16.03 6.66 9.50
N TYR A 81 15.11 7.03 8.60
CA TYR A 81 15.00 8.40 8.11
C TYR A 81 13.95 9.25 8.85
N GLY A 82 13.29 8.70 9.86
CA GLY A 82 12.46 9.45 10.80
C GLY A 82 11.12 9.93 10.24
N TYR A 83 10.56 9.26 9.21
CA TYR A 83 9.26 9.60 8.65
C TYR A 83 8.13 9.45 9.68
N GLY A 84 7.09 10.29 9.58
CA GLY A 84 5.92 10.24 10.45
C GLY A 84 4.96 9.12 10.08
N TYR A 85 4.80 8.91 8.78
CA TYR A 85 3.88 7.89 8.23
C TYR A 85 4.60 7.02 7.22
N LEU A 86 4.23 5.74 7.19
CA LEU A 86 4.70 4.76 6.21
C LEU A 86 3.52 4.18 5.46
N ILE A 87 3.51 4.33 4.15
CA ILE A 87 2.67 3.55 3.25
C ILE A 87 3.50 2.39 2.72
N ILE A 88 2.92 1.19 2.76
CA ILE A 88 3.39 0.05 2.01
C ILE A 88 2.32 -0.32 0.99
N ALA A 89 2.73 -0.45 -0.27
CA ALA A 89 1.85 -0.70 -1.37
C ALA A 89 2.45 -1.70 -2.36
N ASN A 90 1.59 -2.46 -3.03
CA ASN A 90 1.97 -3.17 -4.24
C ASN A 90 2.17 -2.19 -5.40
N ASN A 91 2.79 -2.66 -6.48
CA ASN A 91 2.99 -1.87 -7.69
C ASN A 91 1.78 -1.85 -8.65
N ASP A 92 0.74 -2.64 -8.38
CA ASP A 92 -0.47 -2.80 -9.20
C ASP A 92 -1.67 -2.01 -8.65
N ILE A 93 -1.41 -0.87 -8.04
CA ILE A 93 -2.43 0.02 -7.49
C ILE A 93 -2.48 1.36 -8.20
N LEU A 94 -3.64 2.00 -8.10
CA LEU A 94 -3.86 3.39 -8.47
C LEU A 94 -4.32 4.16 -7.24
N VAL A 95 -3.69 5.29 -6.99
CA VAL A 95 -3.96 6.10 -5.81
C VAL A 95 -4.70 7.37 -6.23
N PRO A 96 -5.96 7.55 -5.82
CA PRO A 96 -6.70 8.78 -6.11
C PRO A 96 -6.14 9.96 -5.32
N ASP A 97 -6.34 11.16 -5.84
CA ASP A 97 -6.03 12.40 -5.12
C ASP A 97 -6.72 12.42 -3.75
N LYS A 98 -6.07 13.00 -2.75
CA LYS A 98 -6.51 13.08 -1.34
C LYS A 98 -6.52 11.75 -0.55
N ALA A 99 -6.24 10.60 -1.16
CA ALA A 99 -6.22 9.34 -0.43
C ALA A 99 -5.23 9.38 0.75
N LEU A 100 -4.04 9.95 0.54
CA LEU A 100 -3.02 10.06 1.57
C LEU A 100 -3.47 10.98 2.71
N THR A 101 -3.97 12.18 2.38
CA THR A 101 -4.53 13.12 3.36
C THR A 101 -5.62 12.46 4.22
N GLU A 102 -6.51 11.71 3.60
CA GLU A 102 -7.61 11.08 4.33
C GLU A 102 -7.11 9.95 5.25
N MET A 103 -6.13 9.19 4.83
CA MET A 103 -5.52 8.15 5.68
C MET A 103 -4.77 8.78 6.86
N VAL A 104 -4.05 9.87 6.65
CA VAL A 104 -3.41 10.64 7.75
C VAL A 104 -4.45 11.16 8.72
N ASN A 105 -5.55 11.75 8.23
CA ASN A 105 -6.64 12.25 9.07
C ASN A 105 -7.23 11.14 9.97
N VAL A 106 -7.35 9.91 9.46
CA VAL A 106 -7.79 8.77 10.27
C VAL A 106 -6.79 8.43 11.35
N LEU A 107 -5.49 8.31 10.99
CA LEU A 107 -4.44 7.97 11.94
C LEU A 107 -4.25 9.02 13.04
N ASP A 108 -4.49 10.29 12.72
CA ASP A 108 -4.36 11.39 13.68
C ASP A 108 -5.60 11.53 14.58
N LYS A 109 -6.78 11.17 14.08
CA LYS A 109 -8.04 11.35 14.80
C LYS A 109 -8.41 10.16 15.67
N TRP A 110 -8.06 8.94 15.25
CA TRP A 110 -8.52 7.72 15.88
C TRP A 110 -7.36 6.98 16.55
N PRO A 111 -7.60 6.30 17.69
CA PRO A 111 -6.56 5.53 18.39
C PRO A 111 -6.23 4.25 17.60
N CYS A 112 -5.51 4.38 16.51
CA CYS A 112 -5.03 3.28 15.68
C CYS A 112 -3.62 3.57 15.18
N SER A 113 -2.90 2.52 14.81
CA SER A 113 -1.55 2.63 14.27
C SER A 113 -1.46 2.24 12.80
N LEU A 114 -2.55 1.71 12.24
CA LEU A 114 -2.64 1.29 10.86
C LEU A 114 -4.03 1.57 10.28
N VAL A 115 -4.08 2.06 9.06
CA VAL A 115 -5.29 2.26 8.27
C VAL A 115 -5.13 1.64 6.89
N VAL A 116 -6.20 1.07 6.37
CA VAL A 116 -6.29 0.53 5.01
C VAL A 116 -7.42 1.23 4.26
N PRO A 117 -7.30 1.46 2.96
CA PRO A 117 -8.40 1.93 2.15
C PRO A 117 -9.34 0.79 1.78
N MET A 118 -10.53 1.12 1.38
CA MET A 118 -11.35 0.21 0.59
C MET A 118 -10.78 0.07 -0.81
N SER A 119 -11.11 -1.02 -1.47
CA SER A 119 -10.66 -1.34 -2.82
C SER A 119 -11.78 -1.95 -3.64
N THR A 120 -11.54 -2.09 -4.93
CA THR A 120 -12.38 -2.91 -5.80
C THR A 120 -12.35 -4.37 -5.35
N SER A 121 -13.36 -5.15 -5.72
CA SER A 121 -13.47 -6.57 -5.35
C SER A 121 -12.25 -7.40 -5.70
N LYS A 122 -11.54 -7.06 -6.78
CA LYS A 122 -10.31 -7.75 -7.18
C LYS A 122 -9.11 -7.42 -6.31
N GLY A 123 -8.98 -6.16 -5.88
CA GLY A 123 -7.86 -5.74 -5.01
C GLY A 123 -7.96 -6.24 -3.59
N ALA A 124 -9.18 -6.29 -3.04
CA ALA A 124 -9.41 -6.69 -1.66
C ALA A 124 -9.75 -8.20 -1.50
N GLY A 125 -9.85 -8.95 -2.60
CA GLY A 125 -10.13 -10.38 -2.56
C GLY A 125 -11.42 -10.72 -1.80
N HIS A 126 -11.33 -11.64 -0.86
CA HIS A 126 -12.48 -12.10 -0.08
C HIS A 126 -12.73 -11.32 1.22
N ASN A 127 -12.08 -10.19 1.44
CA ASN A 127 -12.31 -9.39 2.65
C ASN A 127 -13.53 -8.48 2.47
N PRO A 128 -14.71 -8.86 3.02
CA PRO A 128 -15.95 -8.12 2.77
C PRO A 128 -15.96 -6.71 3.38
N VAL A 129 -15.05 -6.42 4.30
CA VAL A 129 -14.96 -5.08 4.92
C VAL A 129 -14.14 -4.12 4.06
N GLN A 130 -13.24 -4.66 3.23
CA GLN A 130 -12.32 -3.88 2.41
C GLN A 130 -12.79 -3.74 0.96
N VAL A 131 -13.91 -4.39 0.60
CA VAL A 131 -14.47 -4.40 -0.76
C VAL A 131 -15.65 -3.43 -0.84
N ILE A 132 -15.64 -2.62 -1.87
CA ILE A 132 -16.82 -1.86 -2.31
C ILE A 132 -17.59 -2.78 -3.26
N ASP A 133 -18.74 -3.28 -2.81
CA ASP A 133 -19.58 -4.16 -3.63
C ASP A 133 -20.09 -3.47 -4.91
N ASP A 134 -20.18 -4.26 -5.98
CA ASP A 134 -20.79 -3.96 -7.28
C ASP A 134 -20.14 -2.89 -8.16
N TRP A 135 -19.02 -2.33 -7.78
CA TRP A 135 -18.48 -1.22 -8.55
C TRP A 135 -17.88 -1.63 -9.89
N TYR A 136 -17.41 -2.87 -10.05
CA TYR A 136 -16.71 -3.28 -11.30
C TYR A 136 -16.85 -4.76 -11.62
N GLY A 137 -18.04 -5.18 -12.00
CA GLY A 137 -18.33 -6.54 -12.44
C GLY A 137 -17.88 -6.87 -13.86
N THR A 138 -16.93 -6.17 -14.45
CA THR A 138 -16.53 -6.44 -15.84
C THR A 138 -15.15 -7.09 -15.91
N ASN A 139 -15.07 -8.18 -16.68
CA ASN A 139 -13.83 -8.89 -17.01
C ASN A 139 -12.85 -8.05 -17.88
N GLU A 140 -13.23 -6.84 -18.24
CA GLU A 140 -12.42 -5.94 -19.07
C GLU A 140 -11.13 -5.49 -18.37
N TYR A 141 -11.11 -5.53 -17.04
CA TYR A 141 -9.95 -5.16 -16.23
C TYR A 141 -8.84 -6.22 -16.19
N ASP A 142 -9.11 -7.42 -16.69
CA ASP A 142 -8.13 -8.53 -16.72
C ASP A 142 -7.25 -8.51 -17.97
N ASN A 143 -7.53 -7.64 -18.94
CA ASN A 143 -6.74 -7.52 -20.16
C ASN A 143 -5.66 -6.45 -20.01
N PRO A 144 -4.37 -6.83 -19.93
CA PRO A 144 -3.27 -5.89 -19.82
C PRO A 144 -3.17 -4.91 -20.99
N ASP A 145 -3.71 -5.26 -22.17
CA ASP A 145 -3.71 -4.39 -23.35
C ASP A 145 -4.67 -3.20 -23.20
N ASN A 146 -5.65 -3.29 -22.30
CA ASN A 146 -6.61 -2.24 -22.01
C ASN A 146 -6.25 -1.43 -20.74
N TYR A 147 -5.12 -1.70 -20.13
CA TYR A 147 -4.77 -1.19 -18.80
C TYR A 147 -4.80 0.34 -18.70
N GLU A 148 -4.24 1.06 -19.68
CA GLU A 148 -4.26 2.53 -19.70
C GLU A 148 -5.70 3.10 -19.80
N THR A 149 -6.54 2.50 -20.64
CA THR A 149 -7.94 2.93 -20.79
C THR A 149 -8.73 2.66 -19.53
N VAL A 150 -8.54 1.50 -18.94
CA VAL A 150 -9.16 1.09 -17.68
C VAL A 150 -8.69 1.99 -16.53
N GLN A 151 -7.40 2.27 -16.46
CA GLN A 151 -6.79 3.13 -15.47
C GLN A 151 -7.42 4.53 -15.48
N LYS A 152 -7.50 5.14 -16.68
CA LYS A 152 -8.11 6.45 -16.84
C LYS A 152 -9.59 6.44 -16.43
N HIS A 153 -10.32 5.43 -16.85
CA HIS A 153 -11.74 5.30 -16.50
C HIS A 153 -11.94 5.12 -14.98
N LEU A 154 -11.14 4.26 -14.34
CA LEU A 154 -11.18 4.07 -12.89
C LEU A 154 -10.86 5.37 -12.15
N PHE A 155 -9.84 6.08 -12.59
CA PHE A 155 -9.44 7.35 -11.99
C PHE A 155 -10.56 8.39 -12.11
N ASP A 156 -11.18 8.51 -13.29
CA ASP A 156 -12.29 9.43 -13.54
C ASP A 156 -13.53 9.05 -12.72
N VAL A 157 -13.83 7.76 -12.58
CA VAL A 157 -14.98 7.27 -11.80
C VAL A 157 -14.74 7.46 -10.31
N ILE A 158 -13.60 7.04 -9.78
CA ILE A 158 -13.25 7.20 -8.37
C ILE A 158 -13.26 8.68 -7.99
N THR A 159 -12.70 9.55 -8.82
CA THR A 159 -12.70 11.00 -8.57
C THR A 159 -14.12 11.56 -8.53
N LYS A 160 -14.96 11.23 -9.50
CA LYS A 160 -16.36 11.68 -9.55
C LYS A 160 -17.19 11.17 -8.37
N GLU A 161 -17.07 9.89 -8.05
CA GLU A 161 -17.82 9.29 -6.94
C GLU A 161 -17.35 9.84 -5.59
N THR A 162 -16.06 10.05 -5.44
CA THR A 162 -15.48 10.67 -4.26
C THR A 162 -16.00 12.09 -4.06
N GLU A 163 -16.11 12.88 -5.14
CA GLU A 163 -16.63 14.24 -5.10
C GLU A 163 -18.15 14.28 -4.91
N SER A 164 -18.90 13.38 -5.55
CA SER A 164 -20.38 13.41 -5.55
C SER A 164 -21.01 12.81 -4.31
N ASN A 165 -20.44 11.73 -3.78
CA ASN A 165 -21.07 10.94 -2.72
C ASN A 165 -20.55 11.25 -1.32
N ASN A 166 -19.61 12.19 -1.15
CA ASN A 166 -18.99 12.46 0.15
C ASN A 166 -18.50 11.18 0.86
N LEU A 167 -17.84 10.28 0.12
CA LEU A 167 -17.30 9.02 0.66
C LEU A 167 -16.40 9.22 1.89
N TYR A 168 -15.91 10.43 2.10
CA TYR A 168 -15.13 10.81 3.28
C TYR A 168 -15.93 11.00 4.57
N LYS A 169 -17.28 10.82 4.55
CA LYS A 169 -18.13 11.06 5.73
C LYS A 169 -18.30 9.86 6.64
N PHE A 170 -17.89 8.67 6.20
CA PHE A 170 -18.06 7.48 7.01
C PHE A 170 -16.98 7.35 8.07
N ASP A 171 -17.38 7.00 9.28
CA ASP A 171 -16.45 6.66 10.34
C ASP A 171 -15.69 5.37 9.96
N PRO A 172 -14.38 5.30 10.24
CA PRO A 172 -13.60 4.11 9.92
C PRO A 172 -14.08 2.90 10.75
N ILE A 173 -14.06 1.74 10.12
CA ILE A 173 -14.50 0.47 10.70
C ILE A 173 -13.30 -0.28 11.27
N ARG A 174 -13.40 -0.77 12.51
CA ARG A 174 -12.36 -1.62 13.11
C ARG A 174 -12.32 -2.98 12.42
N MET A 175 -11.12 -3.42 12.05
CA MET A 175 -10.87 -4.71 11.38
C MET A 175 -10.06 -5.64 12.25
N LYS A 176 -10.19 -6.95 11.99
CA LYS A 176 -9.34 -7.99 12.59
C LYS A 176 -8.20 -8.43 11.65
N TYR A 177 -8.39 -8.28 10.36
CA TYR A 177 -7.42 -8.62 9.31
C TYR A 177 -7.67 -7.74 8.09
N PHE A 178 -6.66 -7.55 7.26
CA PHE A 178 -6.73 -6.75 6.04
C PHE A 178 -5.93 -7.40 4.92
N ASN A 179 -6.27 -7.06 3.69
CA ASN A 179 -5.48 -7.41 2.52
C ASN A 179 -4.36 -6.38 2.35
N GLY A 180 -3.14 -6.86 2.29
CA GLY A 180 -1.93 -6.05 2.36
C GLY A 180 -1.49 -5.40 1.05
N PHE A 181 -2.41 -5.09 0.14
CA PHE A 181 -2.06 -4.46 -1.14
C PHE A 181 -1.72 -2.97 -1.01
N PHE A 182 -2.31 -2.28 -0.02
CA PHE A 182 -2.09 -0.88 0.28
C PHE A 182 -2.51 -0.57 1.72
N PHE A 183 -1.60 -0.06 2.53
CA PHE A 183 -1.89 0.33 3.92
C PHE A 183 -0.93 1.41 4.40
N MET A 184 -1.41 2.25 5.32
CA MET A 184 -0.61 3.30 5.95
C MET A 184 -0.51 3.07 7.45
N MET A 185 0.66 3.33 7.99
CA MET A 185 0.99 3.24 9.42
C MET A 185 1.57 4.57 9.92
N ASN A 186 1.29 4.93 11.18
CA ASN A 186 1.98 6.00 11.88
C ASN A 186 3.13 5.44 12.74
N ARG A 187 3.86 6.30 13.44
CA ARG A 187 5.01 5.89 14.26
C ARG A 187 4.65 5.03 15.47
N ASP A 188 3.41 5.03 15.92
CA ASP A 188 2.96 4.17 17.02
C ASP A 188 3.08 2.69 16.68
N ILE A 189 3.18 2.35 15.38
CA ILE A 189 3.46 0.99 14.92
C ILE A 189 4.76 0.42 15.48
N CYS A 190 5.74 1.28 15.80
CA CYS A 190 7.04 0.86 16.30
C CYS A 190 6.97 0.18 17.67
N GLN A 191 5.90 0.35 18.45
CA GLN A 191 5.70 -0.37 19.72
C GLN A 191 5.45 -1.87 19.52
N TYR A 192 5.08 -2.27 18.30
CA TYR A 192 4.84 -3.67 17.92
C TYR A 192 6.05 -4.33 17.24
N GLU A 193 7.19 -3.62 17.23
CA GLU A 193 8.43 -4.15 16.67
C GLU A 193 8.87 -5.41 17.41
N ARG A 194 9.28 -6.40 16.66
CA ARG A 194 9.80 -7.66 17.17
C ARG A 194 11.22 -7.50 17.75
N GLU A 195 11.68 -8.49 18.51
CA GLU A 195 13.05 -8.53 19.05
C GLU A 195 14.13 -8.48 17.96
N ASP A 196 13.83 -9.04 16.78
CA ASP A 196 14.71 -9.02 15.60
C ASP A 196 14.69 -7.67 14.84
N ARG A 197 14.00 -6.67 15.40
CA ARG A 197 13.79 -5.33 14.85
C ARG A 197 12.98 -5.27 13.55
N ASN A 198 12.35 -6.35 13.16
CA ASN A 198 11.37 -6.38 12.09
C ASN A 198 9.96 -6.08 12.64
N LEU A 199 9.10 -5.55 11.80
CA LEU A 199 7.68 -5.42 12.13
C LEU A 199 6.94 -6.71 11.76
N PHE A 200 7.26 -7.26 10.60
CA PHE A 200 6.63 -8.46 10.04
C PHE A 200 7.50 -9.70 10.27
N ASP A 201 6.86 -10.84 10.60
CA ASP A 201 7.61 -12.07 10.89
C ASP A 201 8.33 -12.59 9.63
N PRO A 202 9.67 -12.65 9.62
CA PRO A 202 10.44 -13.10 8.47
C PRO A 202 10.25 -14.58 8.11
N LYS A 203 9.59 -15.37 8.97
CA LYS A 203 9.25 -16.76 8.66
C LYS A 203 8.24 -16.90 7.53
N PHE A 204 7.46 -15.86 7.26
CA PHE A 204 6.52 -15.81 6.14
C PHE A 204 7.18 -15.46 4.80
N ILE A 205 8.41 -15.89 4.59
CA ILE A 205 9.12 -15.76 3.31
C ILE A 205 8.53 -16.78 2.32
N ASN A 206 8.14 -16.31 1.13
CA ASN A 206 7.68 -17.15 0.02
C ASN A 206 6.48 -18.06 0.32
N VAL A 207 5.51 -17.61 1.11
CA VAL A 207 4.25 -18.34 1.24
C VAL A 207 3.53 -18.31 -0.12
N LYS A 208 3.54 -19.47 -0.79
CA LYS A 208 2.93 -19.63 -2.13
C LYS A 208 1.43 -19.92 -2.08
N ASN A 209 0.88 -20.25 -0.91
CA ASN A 209 -0.51 -20.63 -0.73
C ASN A 209 -1.23 -19.57 0.07
N GLU A 210 -2.16 -18.88 -0.57
CA GLU A 210 -3.00 -17.86 0.06
C GLU A 210 -3.80 -18.38 1.26
N ASP A 211 -4.12 -19.68 1.27
CA ASP A 211 -4.90 -20.34 2.34
C ASP A 211 -4.17 -20.41 3.70
N GLU A 212 -2.83 -20.31 3.72
CA GLU A 212 -2.02 -20.33 4.95
C GLU A 212 -1.61 -18.92 5.39
N PHE A 213 -1.90 -17.91 4.58
CA PHE A 213 -1.44 -16.55 4.81
C PHE A 213 -2.44 -15.76 5.62
N ASN A 214 -2.35 -15.83 6.93
CA ASN A 214 -3.10 -14.95 7.79
C ASN A 214 -2.28 -13.70 8.12
N TRP A 215 -2.56 -12.62 7.42
CA TRP A 215 -1.91 -11.31 7.58
C TRP A 215 -1.95 -10.80 9.04
N ALA A 216 -2.98 -11.17 9.81
CA ALA A 216 -3.09 -10.83 11.22
C ALA A 216 -1.97 -11.44 12.07
N ASN A 217 -1.36 -12.53 11.61
CA ASN A 217 -0.26 -13.19 12.33
C ASN A 217 1.12 -12.59 12.02
N LEU A 218 1.21 -11.67 11.05
CA LEU A 218 2.47 -11.01 10.69
C LEU A 218 2.96 -10.05 11.77
N ILE A 219 2.03 -9.48 12.53
CA ILE A 219 2.34 -8.54 13.61
C ILE A 219 2.03 -9.24 14.93
N PRO A 220 3.00 -9.35 15.86
CA PRO A 220 2.77 -9.97 17.14
C PRO A 220 1.71 -9.21 17.95
N ASN A 221 0.80 -9.95 18.58
CA ASN A 221 -0.33 -9.48 19.38
C ASN A 221 -1.51 -8.93 18.57
N ASN A 222 -2.54 -9.76 18.43
CA ASN A 222 -3.80 -9.50 17.71
C ASN A 222 -4.65 -8.33 18.25
N ASP A 223 -4.19 -7.58 19.24
CA ASP A 223 -4.87 -6.40 19.81
C ASP A 223 -4.53 -5.09 19.10
N PHE A 224 -3.92 -5.21 17.95
CA PHE A 224 -3.53 -4.10 17.10
C PHE A 224 -4.76 -3.38 16.53
N PRO A 225 -4.97 -2.09 16.84
CA PRO A 225 -6.12 -1.36 16.31
C PRO A 225 -5.91 -1.01 14.84
N MET A 226 -6.53 -1.80 13.98
CA MET A 226 -6.60 -1.53 12.54
C MET A 226 -7.95 -0.91 12.20
N LEU A 227 -7.94 0.09 11.34
CA LEU A 227 -9.13 0.72 10.81
C LEU A 227 -9.15 0.64 9.29
N CYS A 228 -10.32 0.38 8.73
CA CYS A 228 -10.61 0.57 7.33
C CYS A 228 -11.38 1.88 7.16
N LYS A 229 -10.93 2.74 6.26
CA LYS A 229 -11.71 3.88 5.85
C LYS A 229 -12.47 3.55 4.58
N THR A 230 -13.77 3.76 4.64
CA THR A 230 -14.69 3.71 3.50
C THR A 230 -14.60 5.00 2.71
#